data_e19851fbd9ca72350fe62711fbbb148c
#
_entry.id   e19851fbd9ca72350fe62711fbbb148c
#
_cell.length_a   1.000
_cell.length_b   1.000
_cell.length_c   1.000
_cell.angle_alpha   90.00
_cell.angle_beta   90.00
_cell.angle_gamma   90.00
#
_symmetry.space_group_name_H-M   'P 1'
#
loop_
_entity.id
_entity.type
_entity.pdbx_description
1 polymer ?
#
loop_
_entity_poly.entity_id
_entity_poly.type
_entity_poly.pdbx_seq_one_letter_code
_entity_poly.pdbx_strand_id
1 'polypeptide(L)' 'MNQFEAFKATLSEESLKAIYEETKMDIAGDYLEGTETFSAALATQMAIHLIDQYHDWLKSENKSS' A
#
# COMPACT_ATOMS: atom_id res chain seq x y z
N MET A 1 16.65 15.45 1.91
CA MET A 1 15.76 14.27 2.03
C MET A 1 15.13 14.00 0.68
N ASN A 2 15.15 12.74 0.22
CA ASN A 2 14.56 12.46 -1.09
C ASN A 2 13.03 12.30 -0.97
N GLN A 3 12.38 12.27 -2.13
CA GLN A 3 10.92 12.21 -2.20
C GLN A 3 10.35 10.95 -1.56
N PHE A 4 11.03 9.83 -1.72
CA PHE A 4 10.58 8.58 -1.14
C PHE A 4 10.60 8.63 0.39
N GLU A 5 11.66 9.21 0.97
CA GLU A 5 11.73 9.38 2.42
C GLU A 5 10.61 10.27 2.94
N ALA A 6 10.32 11.35 2.22
CA ALA A 6 9.23 12.24 2.59
C ALA A 6 7.89 11.53 2.53
N PHE A 7 7.67 10.70 1.51
CA PHE A 7 6.46 9.91 1.39
C PHE A 7 6.33 8.91 2.54
N LYS A 8 7.42 8.22 2.86
CA LYS A 8 7.39 7.25 3.97
C LYS A 8 6.99 7.92 5.28
N ALA A 9 7.42 9.15 5.47
CA ALA A 9 7.08 9.88 6.70
C ALA A 9 5.58 10.20 6.81
N THR A 10 4.83 10.14 5.71
CA THR A 10 3.39 10.34 5.74
C THR A 10 2.61 9.09 6.15
N LEU A 11 3.28 7.93 6.12
CA LEU A 11 2.64 6.66 6.45
C LEU A 11 2.53 6.49 7.96
N SER A 12 1.37 6.06 8.43
CA SER A 12 1.14 5.78 9.84
C SER A 12 0.73 4.33 10.01
N GLU A 13 0.73 3.85 11.24
CA GLU A 13 0.24 2.50 11.53
C GLU A 13 -1.21 2.35 11.08
N GLU A 14 -2.02 3.40 11.28
CA GLU A 14 -3.42 3.37 10.88
C GLU A 14 -3.60 3.27 9.39
N SER A 15 -2.82 4.04 8.61
CA SER A 15 -2.90 4.00 7.15
C SER A 15 -2.42 2.67 6.62
N LEU A 16 -1.36 2.11 7.18
CA LEU A 16 -0.84 0.81 6.77
C LEU A 16 -1.83 -0.30 7.10
N LYS A 17 -2.46 -0.22 8.27
CA LYS A 17 -3.47 -1.19 8.67
C LYS A 17 -4.68 -1.12 7.74
N ALA A 18 -5.08 0.08 7.34
CA ALA A 18 -6.21 0.25 6.41
C ALA A 18 -5.89 -0.40 5.06
N ILE A 19 -4.68 -0.20 4.55
CA ILE A 19 -4.23 -0.84 3.30
C ILE A 19 -4.25 -2.36 3.45
N TYR A 20 -3.76 -2.86 4.57
CA TYR A 20 -3.73 -4.29 4.85
C TYR A 20 -5.14 -4.89 4.85
N GLU A 21 -6.07 -4.26 5.57
CA GLU A 21 -7.45 -4.76 5.67
C GLU A 21 -8.16 -4.74 4.32
N GLU A 22 -8.00 -3.66 3.56
CA GLU A 22 -8.58 -3.53 2.24
C GLU A 22 -8.01 -4.59 1.29
N THR A 23 -6.70 -4.76 1.29
CA THR A 23 -6.04 -5.74 0.43
C THR A 23 -6.46 -7.15 0.79
N LYS A 24 -6.56 -7.45 2.07
CA LYS A 24 -6.98 -8.75 2.56
C LYS A 24 -8.38 -9.09 2.06
N MET A 25 -9.29 -8.12 2.09
CA MET A 25 -10.64 -8.31 1.58
C MET A 25 -10.65 -8.54 0.07
N ASP A 26 -9.81 -7.83 -0.66
CA ASP A 26 -9.75 -7.94 -2.12
C ASP A 26 -9.31 -9.33 -2.57
N ILE A 27 -8.40 -9.97 -1.84
CA ILE A 27 -7.85 -11.27 -2.25
C ILE A 27 -8.53 -12.45 -1.56
N ALA A 28 -9.40 -12.23 -0.58
CA ALA A 28 -10.01 -13.29 0.21
C ALA A 28 -10.87 -14.23 -0.62
N GLY A 29 -11.40 -13.76 -1.75
CA GLY A 29 -12.22 -14.61 -2.63
C GLY A 29 -11.39 -15.55 -3.49
N ASP A 30 -10.11 -15.25 -3.72
CA ASP A 30 -9.24 -16.00 -4.62
C ASP A 30 -8.21 -16.86 -3.90
N TYR A 31 -7.90 -16.51 -2.64
CA TYR A 31 -6.84 -17.18 -1.89
C TYR A 31 -7.32 -17.53 -0.50
N LEU A 32 -6.92 -18.71 -0.04
CA LEU A 32 -7.29 -19.18 1.29
C LEU A 32 -6.37 -18.55 2.33
N GLU A 33 -6.96 -17.83 3.28
CA GLU A 33 -6.24 -17.16 4.35
C GLU A 33 -5.40 -18.18 5.14
N GLY A 34 -4.18 -17.79 5.48
CA GLY A 34 -3.25 -18.63 6.23
C GLY A 34 -2.33 -19.47 5.36
N THR A 35 -2.49 -19.43 4.04
CA THR A 35 -1.59 -20.15 3.13
C THR A 35 -0.45 -19.25 2.68
N GLU A 36 0.64 -19.87 2.19
CA GLU A 36 1.77 -19.11 1.63
C GLU A 36 1.34 -18.30 0.41
N THR A 37 0.45 -18.89 -0.40
CA THR A 37 -0.08 -18.20 -1.59
C THR A 37 -0.82 -16.94 -1.18
N PHE A 38 -1.63 -17.02 -0.13
CA PHE A 38 -2.34 -15.86 0.41
C PHE A 38 -1.35 -14.79 0.86
N SER A 39 -0.33 -15.19 1.62
CA SER A 39 0.67 -14.24 2.12
C SER A 39 1.44 -13.55 1.00
N ALA A 40 1.82 -14.30 -0.03
CA ALA A 40 2.53 -13.75 -1.18
C ALA A 40 1.64 -12.78 -1.96
N ALA A 41 0.37 -13.14 -2.17
CA ALA A 41 -0.58 -12.27 -2.86
C ALA A 41 -0.83 -11.00 -2.06
N LEU A 42 -0.97 -11.13 -0.75
CA LEU A 42 -1.18 -9.99 0.15
C LEU A 42 -0.01 -9.01 0.06
N ALA A 43 1.22 -9.52 0.16
CA ALA A 43 2.41 -8.67 0.10
C ALA A 43 2.51 -7.97 -1.26
N THR A 44 2.26 -8.69 -2.34
CA THR A 44 2.32 -8.15 -3.70
C THR A 44 1.30 -7.04 -3.89
N GLN A 45 0.05 -7.27 -3.49
CA GLN A 45 -1.01 -6.29 -3.66
C GLN A 45 -0.81 -5.08 -2.75
N MET A 46 -0.29 -5.27 -1.55
CA MET A 46 0.04 -4.15 -0.67
C MET A 46 1.13 -3.28 -1.29
N ALA A 47 2.14 -3.90 -1.92
CA ALA A 47 3.19 -3.15 -2.60
C ALA A 47 2.62 -2.32 -3.74
N ILE A 48 1.69 -2.89 -4.52
CA ILE A 48 1.04 -2.17 -5.62
C ILE A 48 0.24 -0.98 -5.09
N HIS A 49 -0.52 -1.17 -4.02
CA HIS A 49 -1.28 -0.08 -3.39
C HIS A 49 -0.36 1.04 -2.91
N LEU A 50 0.77 0.69 -2.31
CA LEU A 50 1.73 1.68 -1.83
C LEU A 50 2.37 2.44 -2.98
N ILE A 51 2.68 1.76 -4.08
CA ILE A 51 3.24 2.39 -5.27
C ILE A 51 2.24 3.39 -5.85
N ASP A 52 0.96 3.01 -5.94
CA ASP A 52 -0.11 3.89 -6.40
C ASP A 52 -0.22 5.13 -5.51
N GLN A 53 -0.18 4.95 -4.21
CA GLN A 53 -0.26 6.07 -3.27
C GLN A 53 0.95 6.99 -3.41
N TYR A 54 2.13 6.42 -3.65
CA TYR A 54 3.31 7.22 -3.87
C TYR A 54 3.18 8.07 -5.12
N HIS A 55 2.67 7.51 -6.20
CA HIS A 55 2.44 8.25 -7.44
C HIS A 55 1.44 9.38 -7.23
N ASP A 56 0.35 9.11 -6.53
CA ASP A 56 -0.65 10.14 -6.23
C ASP A 56 -0.06 11.24 -5.37
N TRP A 57 0.74 10.87 -4.40
CA TRP A 57 1.41 11.83 -3.53
C TRP A 57 2.37 12.74 -4.32
N LEU A 58 3.13 12.14 -5.25
CA LEU A 58 4.03 12.91 -6.11
C LEU A 58 3.27 13.92 -6.96
N LYS A 59 2.14 13.52 -7.53
CA LYS A 59 1.31 14.43 -8.32
C LYS A 59 0.78 15.57 -7.48
N SER A 60 0.37 15.27 -6.26
CA SER A 60 -0.13 16.26 -5.32
C SER A 60 0.94 17.28 -4.95
N GLU A 61 2.17 16.80 -4.70
CA GLU A 61 3.28 17.67 -4.38
C GLU A 61 3.66 18.56 -5.55
N ASN A 62 3.65 18.01 -6.77
CA ASN A 62 3.96 18.76 -7.97
C ASN A 62 2.94 19.88 -8.24
N LYS A 63 1.69 19.65 -7.90
CA LYS A 63 0.64 20.65 -8.09
C LYS A 63 0.75 21.80 -7.09
N SER A 64 1.37 21.56 -5.95
CA SER A 64 1.54 22.56 -4.90
C SER A 64 2.57 23.62 -5.25
N SER A 65 3.37 23.36 -6.21
CA SER A 65 4.43 24.30 -6.64
C SER A 65 4.02 25.13 -7.88
#